data_c2ea272d767079259c1919664355b9c1
#
_entry.id   c2ea272d767079259c1919664355b9c1
#
_cell.length_a   1.000
_cell.length_b   1.000
_cell.length_c   1.000
_cell.angle_alpha   90.00
_cell.angle_beta   90.00
_cell.angle_gamma   90.00
#
_symmetry.space_group_name_H-M   'P 1'
#
loop_
_entity.id
_entity.type
_entity.pdbx_description
1 polymer ?
#
loop_
_entity_poly.entity_id
_entity_poly.type
_entity_poly.pdbx_seq_one_letter_code
_entity_poly.pdbx_strand_id
1 'polypeptide(L)'
;MTSSSASPFPTPILSLDRVSKRFAGHTAVDELSLSIPQGVIYGLLGPNGAGKTTTIRMIMDILKPDGGAVRLFGEPGGGRAHSERIGYLPEERGLYRKMRVLDVLVFLGEMKGIDRRRARQRAGEWLEGLGLAQWRLRRVDELSKGMQQKVQFISTVLHDPDLLVLDEPFSGLDPVNTQVMKDTVLDLRRRGKTILFSTHIMEQAEKLCEQLCIIARGRKLVDGALSDIKRIHGGHHLVIGFDGSAGAAQQVFADRRVVKKVDDYGQFAELELAAGADAQVILQRLVASGARLSRFDLMEPSLNKIFIDLVGPEAARAVMRPEGEAARA
;
A
#
# COMPACT_ATOMS: atom_id res chain seq x y z
N MET A 1 5.61 41.70 13.30
CA MET A 1 6.44 40.55 13.70
C MET A 1 5.49 39.39 13.95
N THR A 2 5.22 38.59 12.94
CA THR A 2 4.36 37.39 13.04
C THR A 2 5.26 36.18 13.27
N SER A 3 5.26 35.68 14.50
CA SER A 3 5.95 34.44 14.86
C SER A 3 5.28 33.27 14.14
N SER A 4 5.95 32.75 13.11
CA SER A 4 5.64 31.47 12.50
C SER A 4 5.91 30.38 13.56
N SER A 5 4.84 29.83 14.14
CA SER A 5 4.93 28.63 14.97
C SER A 5 5.34 27.46 14.08
N ALA A 6 6.62 27.10 14.09
CA ALA A 6 7.10 25.89 13.45
C ALA A 6 6.35 24.69 14.07
N SER A 7 5.62 23.94 13.24
CA SER A 7 5.00 22.68 13.65
C SER A 7 6.09 21.73 14.16
N PRO A 8 5.90 21.05 15.31
CA PRO A 8 6.89 20.13 15.88
C PRO A 8 7.06 18.84 15.03
N PHE A 9 6.27 18.66 13.99
CA PHE A 9 6.37 17.52 13.08
C PHE A 9 7.16 17.89 11.83
N PRO A 10 8.04 17.00 11.34
CA PRO A 10 8.78 17.23 10.10
C PRO A 10 7.80 17.51 8.96
N THR A 11 8.14 18.47 8.12
CA THR A 11 7.33 18.83 6.95
C THR A 11 7.09 17.59 6.08
N PRO A 12 5.83 17.24 5.75
CA PRO A 12 5.54 16.08 4.92
C PRO A 12 6.15 16.25 3.54
N ILE A 13 6.62 15.15 2.93
CA ILE A 13 7.17 15.16 1.57
C ILE A 13 6.10 15.41 0.53
N LEU A 14 4.88 14.95 0.81
CA LEU A 14 3.68 15.12 -0.01
C LEU A 14 2.48 15.44 0.88
N SER A 15 1.71 16.44 0.52
CA SER A 15 0.41 16.69 1.13
C SER A 15 -0.64 17.04 0.07
N LEU A 16 -1.85 16.53 0.28
CA LEU A 16 -3.07 16.89 -0.42
C LEU A 16 -4.00 17.60 0.55
N ASP A 17 -4.54 18.74 0.16
CA ASP A 17 -5.54 19.49 0.92
C ASP A 17 -6.83 19.57 0.11
N ARG A 18 -7.82 18.78 0.49
CA ARG A 18 -9.18 18.69 -0.09
C ARG A 18 -9.19 18.64 -1.62
N VAL A 19 -8.27 17.85 -2.20
CA VAL A 19 -8.22 17.71 -3.64
C VAL A 19 -9.45 17.02 -4.18
N SER A 20 -10.03 17.55 -5.24
CA SER A 20 -11.22 17.00 -5.88
C SER A 20 -11.03 16.91 -7.38
N LYS A 21 -11.62 15.87 -8.00
CA LYS A 21 -11.64 15.69 -9.45
C LYS A 21 -12.97 15.12 -9.91
N ARG A 22 -13.57 15.81 -10.88
CA ARG A 22 -14.83 15.40 -11.51
C ARG A 22 -14.61 15.17 -13.00
N PHE A 23 -15.24 14.16 -13.51
CA PHE A 23 -15.39 13.89 -14.95
C PHE A 23 -16.88 13.92 -15.27
N ALA A 24 -17.26 13.99 -16.55
CA ALA A 24 -18.66 14.10 -16.98
C ALA A 24 -19.58 13.15 -16.19
N GLY A 25 -20.35 13.73 -15.25
CA GLY A 25 -21.33 13.00 -14.41
C GLY A 25 -20.77 12.15 -13.25
N HIS A 26 -19.45 12.11 -13.06
CA HIS A 26 -18.83 11.28 -12.00
C HIS A 26 -17.76 12.05 -11.22
N THR A 27 -17.82 11.96 -9.89
CA THR A 27 -16.77 12.48 -9.00
C THR A 27 -15.77 11.35 -8.70
N ALA A 28 -14.59 11.43 -9.32
CA ALA A 28 -13.54 10.41 -9.16
C ALA A 28 -12.75 10.56 -7.85
N VAL A 29 -12.57 11.81 -7.37
CA VAL A 29 -11.94 12.13 -6.09
C VAL A 29 -12.72 13.28 -5.47
N ASP A 30 -13.08 13.15 -4.20
CA ASP A 30 -13.95 14.07 -3.47
C ASP A 30 -13.29 14.51 -2.15
N GLU A 31 -12.79 15.74 -2.13
CA GLU A 31 -12.17 16.43 -0.99
C GLU A 31 -11.09 15.57 -0.25
N LEU A 32 -10.27 14.85 -1.01
CA LEU A 32 -9.24 14.00 -0.43
C LEU A 32 -8.12 14.83 0.20
N SER A 33 -7.90 14.62 1.49
CA SER A 33 -6.77 15.19 2.23
C SER A 33 -5.92 14.07 2.80
N LEU A 34 -4.60 14.12 2.56
CA LEU A 34 -3.62 13.20 3.15
C LEU A 34 -2.26 13.88 3.32
N SER A 35 -1.43 13.32 4.19
CA SER A 35 -0.10 13.83 4.49
C SER A 35 0.87 12.68 4.60
N ILE A 36 1.90 12.65 3.76
CA ILE A 36 2.89 11.58 3.71
C ILE A 36 4.20 12.08 4.30
N PRO A 37 4.65 11.50 5.44
CA PRO A 37 5.95 11.80 6.02
C PRO A 37 7.09 11.34 5.11
N GLN A 38 8.27 11.91 5.32
CA GLN A 38 9.48 11.48 4.64
C GLN A 38 9.97 10.12 5.17
N GLY A 39 10.53 9.28 4.28
CA GLY A 39 11.20 8.03 4.65
C GLY A 39 10.27 6.88 5.05
N VAL A 40 9.01 6.90 4.61
CA VAL A 40 8.03 5.82 4.86
C VAL A 40 7.57 5.15 3.58
N ILE A 41 7.05 3.93 3.71
CA ILE A 41 6.23 3.30 2.68
C ILE A 41 4.77 3.59 3.02
N TYR A 42 4.12 4.36 2.14
CA TYR A 42 2.73 4.76 2.27
C TYR A 42 1.87 4.08 1.20
N GLY A 43 0.81 3.39 1.62
CA GLY A 43 -0.13 2.73 0.73
C GLY A 43 -1.36 3.60 0.41
N LEU A 44 -1.69 3.76 -0.86
CA LEU A 44 -2.98 4.30 -1.30
C LEU A 44 -3.85 3.13 -1.77
N LEU A 45 -4.75 2.67 -0.90
CA LEU A 45 -5.47 1.43 -1.06
C LEU A 45 -6.92 1.67 -1.48
N GLY A 46 -7.46 0.72 -2.19
CA GLY A 46 -8.87 0.74 -2.55
C GLY A 46 -9.14 -0.10 -3.78
N PRO A 47 -10.40 -0.39 -4.06
CA PRO A 47 -10.79 -1.18 -5.23
C PRO A 47 -10.55 -0.44 -6.55
N ASN A 48 -10.79 -1.13 -7.65
CA ASN A 48 -10.79 -0.50 -8.98
C ASN A 48 -11.87 0.58 -9.03
N GLY A 49 -11.58 1.70 -9.67
CA GLY A 49 -12.47 2.85 -9.70
C GLY A 49 -12.57 3.67 -8.40
N ALA A 50 -11.81 3.34 -7.34
CA ALA A 50 -11.83 4.10 -6.08
C ALA A 50 -11.25 5.52 -6.18
N GLY A 51 -10.52 5.84 -7.25
CA GLY A 51 -9.88 7.15 -7.46
C GLY A 51 -8.35 7.13 -7.25
N LYS A 52 -7.71 5.97 -7.02
CA LYS A 52 -6.25 5.84 -6.77
C LYS A 52 -5.41 6.45 -7.90
N THR A 53 -5.55 5.94 -9.11
CA THR A 53 -4.79 6.42 -10.30
C THR A 53 -5.10 7.89 -10.60
N THR A 54 -6.35 8.34 -10.41
CA THR A 54 -6.72 9.75 -10.56
C THR A 54 -5.98 10.63 -9.55
N THR A 55 -5.91 10.19 -8.29
CA THR A 55 -5.16 10.89 -7.23
C THR A 55 -3.67 10.95 -7.57
N ILE A 56 -3.06 9.84 -7.99
CA ILE A 56 -1.66 9.80 -8.42
C ILE A 56 -1.42 10.74 -9.60
N ARG A 57 -2.28 10.74 -10.60
CA ARG A 57 -2.16 11.64 -11.76
C ARG A 57 -2.26 13.12 -11.36
N MET A 58 -3.05 13.46 -10.33
CA MET A 58 -3.08 14.82 -9.76
C MET A 58 -1.78 15.17 -9.03
N ILE A 59 -1.25 14.24 -8.22
CA ILE A 59 0.05 14.39 -7.55
C ILE A 59 1.16 14.64 -8.58
N MET A 60 1.15 13.92 -9.70
CA MET A 60 2.16 14.03 -10.76
C MET A 60 1.96 15.24 -11.69
N ASP A 61 0.93 16.06 -11.50
CA ASP A 61 0.55 17.17 -12.39
C ASP A 61 0.30 16.72 -13.84
N ILE A 62 -0.14 15.47 -14.02
CA ILE A 62 -0.65 14.94 -15.28
C ILE A 62 -2.10 15.37 -15.45
N LEU A 63 -2.81 15.47 -14.34
CA LEU A 63 -4.20 15.89 -14.27
C LEU A 63 -4.33 17.01 -13.23
N LYS A 64 -4.96 18.12 -13.60
CA LYS A 64 -5.21 19.20 -12.65
C LYS A 64 -6.41 18.88 -11.77
N PRO A 65 -6.32 19.09 -10.45
CA PRO A 65 -7.49 19.04 -9.58
C PRO A 65 -8.48 20.16 -9.94
N ASP A 66 -9.77 19.91 -9.72
CA ASP A 66 -10.81 20.91 -9.88
C ASP A 66 -11.00 21.73 -8.59
N GLY A 67 -10.47 21.26 -7.47
CA GLY A 67 -10.44 21.94 -6.17
C GLY A 67 -9.34 21.40 -5.29
N GLY A 68 -9.00 22.17 -4.25
CA GLY A 68 -7.94 21.80 -3.31
C GLY A 68 -6.53 22.10 -3.82
N ALA A 69 -5.52 21.60 -3.10
CA ALA A 69 -4.13 21.88 -3.41
C ALA A 69 -3.24 20.65 -3.21
N VAL A 70 -2.20 20.52 -4.04
CA VAL A 70 -1.10 19.56 -3.92
C VAL A 70 0.15 20.30 -3.48
N ARG A 71 0.90 19.75 -2.53
CA ARG A 71 2.21 20.24 -2.13
C ARG A 71 3.21 19.10 -2.14
N LEU A 72 4.37 19.33 -2.70
CA LEU A 72 5.50 18.41 -2.74
C LEU A 72 6.74 19.09 -2.17
N PHE A 73 7.46 18.38 -1.30
CA PHE A 73 8.68 18.90 -0.65
C PHE A 73 8.45 20.22 0.10
N GLY A 74 7.22 20.47 0.61
CA GLY A 74 6.83 21.73 1.26
C GLY A 74 6.39 22.84 0.31
N GLU A 75 6.57 22.68 -1.00
CA GLU A 75 6.25 23.68 -2.02
C GLU A 75 4.89 23.39 -2.68
N PRO A 76 4.13 24.42 -3.05
CA PRO A 76 2.89 24.25 -3.82
C PRO A 76 3.20 23.74 -5.22
N GLY A 77 2.40 22.78 -5.72
CA GLY A 77 2.50 22.24 -7.06
C GLY A 77 2.70 20.73 -7.09
N GLY A 78 2.53 20.16 -8.27
CA GLY A 78 2.64 18.71 -8.52
C GLY A 78 4.03 18.26 -8.99
N GLY A 79 4.13 16.98 -9.35
CA GLY A 79 5.38 16.30 -9.66
C GLY A 79 6.14 16.84 -10.87
N ARG A 80 5.50 17.60 -11.77
CA ARG A 80 6.20 18.18 -12.94
C ARG A 80 7.32 19.14 -12.53
N ALA A 81 7.08 19.98 -11.52
CA ALA A 81 8.08 20.93 -11.02
C ALA A 81 9.26 20.25 -10.31
N HIS A 82 9.06 19.05 -9.81
CA HIS A 82 10.03 18.28 -9.04
C HIS A 82 10.45 16.98 -9.73
N SER A 83 10.38 16.94 -11.06
CA SER A 83 10.55 15.71 -11.85
C SER A 83 11.89 14.99 -11.64
N GLU A 84 12.96 15.71 -11.28
CA GLU A 84 14.29 15.16 -10.98
C GLU A 84 14.33 14.47 -9.60
N ARG A 85 13.43 14.83 -8.69
CA ARG A 85 13.35 14.28 -7.33
C ARG A 85 12.29 13.21 -7.19
N ILE A 86 11.48 12.96 -8.24
CA ILE A 86 10.36 12.03 -8.23
C ILE A 86 10.54 10.95 -9.28
N GLY A 87 10.45 9.70 -8.85
CA GLY A 87 10.27 8.55 -9.73
C GLY A 87 8.80 8.19 -9.84
N TYR A 88 8.27 8.10 -11.06
CA TYR A 88 6.89 7.72 -11.30
C TYR A 88 6.79 6.44 -12.14
N LEU A 89 6.14 5.44 -11.60
CA LEU A 89 5.78 4.19 -12.28
C LEU A 89 4.27 4.20 -12.55
N PRO A 90 3.81 4.46 -13.76
CA PRO A 90 2.39 4.35 -14.11
C PRO A 90 1.96 2.88 -14.21
N GLU A 91 0.66 2.61 -14.03
CA GLU A 91 0.05 1.30 -14.24
C GLU A 91 0.23 0.81 -15.68
N GLU A 92 0.06 1.73 -16.66
CA GLU A 92 0.25 1.42 -18.07
C GLU A 92 1.73 1.42 -18.45
N ARG A 93 2.13 0.48 -19.31
CA ARG A 93 3.52 0.36 -19.75
C ARG A 93 3.86 1.38 -20.82
N GLY A 94 4.69 2.36 -20.46
CA GLY A 94 5.11 3.47 -21.33
C GLY A 94 6.49 3.32 -21.97
N LEU A 95 7.08 2.11 -22.02
CA LEU A 95 8.41 1.92 -22.59
C LEU A 95 8.43 1.95 -24.12
N TYR A 96 9.51 2.46 -24.70
CA TYR A 96 9.76 2.44 -26.15
C TYR A 96 10.06 1.02 -26.63
N ARG A 97 9.04 0.31 -27.08
CA ARG A 97 9.01 -1.14 -27.33
C ARG A 97 10.08 -1.62 -28.34
N LYS A 98 10.44 -0.79 -29.33
CA LYS A 98 11.43 -1.12 -30.36
C LYS A 98 12.88 -0.79 -29.99
N MET A 99 13.10 -0.07 -28.89
CA MET A 99 14.44 0.22 -28.38
C MET A 99 15.02 -0.97 -27.61
N ARG A 100 16.36 -1.06 -27.56
CA ARG A 100 17.03 -2.03 -26.68
C ARG A 100 16.85 -1.60 -25.23
N VAL A 101 16.79 -2.57 -24.32
CA VAL A 101 16.58 -2.35 -22.88
C VAL A 101 17.56 -1.34 -22.30
N LEU A 102 18.87 -1.51 -22.56
CA LEU A 102 19.88 -0.58 -22.05
C LEU A 102 19.72 0.82 -22.65
N ASP A 103 19.40 0.91 -23.95
CA ASP A 103 19.30 2.20 -24.62
C ASP A 103 18.08 3.00 -24.14
N VAL A 104 16.94 2.34 -23.89
CA VAL A 104 15.77 3.03 -23.33
C VAL A 104 16.02 3.50 -21.89
N LEU A 105 16.72 2.71 -21.07
CA LEU A 105 17.07 3.12 -19.70
C LEU A 105 18.03 4.31 -19.69
N VAL A 106 19.06 4.29 -20.55
CA VAL A 106 19.99 5.42 -20.68
C VAL A 106 19.25 6.67 -21.14
N PHE A 107 18.41 6.56 -22.18
CA PHE A 107 17.61 7.69 -22.68
C PHE A 107 16.71 8.30 -21.62
N LEU A 108 15.97 7.45 -20.87
CA LEU A 108 15.10 7.94 -19.78
C LEU A 108 15.90 8.53 -18.62
N GLY A 109 17.10 8.02 -18.34
CA GLY A 109 18.01 8.59 -17.36
C GLY A 109 18.54 9.98 -17.79
N GLU A 110 18.91 10.14 -19.06
CA GLU A 110 19.33 11.45 -19.61
C GLU A 110 18.18 12.47 -19.51
N MET A 111 16.94 12.07 -19.79
CA MET A 111 15.75 12.94 -19.61
C MET A 111 15.52 13.37 -18.15
N LYS A 112 16.07 12.63 -17.18
CA LYS A 112 16.05 12.94 -15.74
C LYS A 112 17.32 13.65 -15.27
N GLY A 113 18.13 14.17 -16.20
CA GLY A 113 19.34 14.94 -15.89
C GLY A 113 20.55 14.11 -15.51
N ILE A 114 20.55 12.77 -15.69
CA ILE A 114 21.72 11.95 -15.44
C ILE A 114 22.65 12.01 -16.66
N ASP A 115 23.94 12.20 -16.43
CA ASP A 115 24.95 12.03 -17.48
C ASP A 115 24.87 10.62 -18.11
N ARG A 116 25.04 10.53 -19.43
CA ARG A 116 24.91 9.30 -20.23
C ARG A 116 25.79 8.16 -19.72
N ARG A 117 27.04 8.45 -19.34
CA ARG A 117 27.96 7.45 -18.82
C ARG A 117 27.47 6.87 -17.49
N ARG A 118 27.03 7.77 -16.60
CA ARG A 118 26.47 7.41 -15.30
C ARG A 118 25.13 6.68 -15.45
N ALA A 119 24.28 7.12 -16.36
CA ALA A 119 23.01 6.45 -16.68
C ALA A 119 23.25 5.02 -17.17
N ARG A 120 24.22 4.80 -18.07
CA ARG A 120 24.60 3.47 -18.57
C ARG A 120 25.14 2.57 -17.47
N GLN A 121 26.01 3.10 -16.60
CA GLN A 121 26.54 2.36 -15.46
C GLN A 121 25.43 1.91 -14.51
N ARG A 122 24.63 2.85 -14.03
CA ARG A 122 23.51 2.57 -13.12
C ARG A 122 22.47 1.62 -13.73
N ALA A 123 22.14 1.78 -15.02
CA ALA A 123 21.26 0.86 -15.72
C ALA A 123 21.81 -0.57 -15.74
N GLY A 124 23.13 -0.73 -15.95
CA GLY A 124 23.80 -2.03 -15.86
C GLY A 124 23.67 -2.65 -14.48
N GLU A 125 23.98 -1.90 -13.43
CA GLU A 125 23.87 -2.33 -12.02
C GLU A 125 22.43 -2.76 -11.66
N TRP A 126 21.44 -1.97 -12.05
CA TRP A 126 20.05 -2.31 -11.83
C TRP A 126 19.56 -3.53 -12.60
N LEU A 127 19.97 -3.66 -13.87
CA LEU A 127 19.66 -4.83 -14.69
C LEU A 127 20.27 -6.11 -14.09
N GLU A 128 21.48 -6.04 -13.57
CA GLU A 128 22.13 -7.15 -12.88
C GLU A 128 21.37 -7.51 -11.59
N GLY A 129 21.10 -6.52 -10.73
CA GLY A 129 20.38 -6.70 -9.46
C GLY A 129 18.98 -7.29 -9.62
N LEU A 130 18.29 -7.01 -10.74
CA LEU A 130 16.95 -7.56 -11.03
C LEU A 130 16.96 -8.78 -11.95
N GLY A 131 18.15 -9.36 -12.24
CA GLY A 131 18.30 -10.59 -13.05
C GLY A 131 18.01 -10.40 -14.53
N LEU A 132 18.24 -9.20 -15.07
CA LEU A 132 17.98 -8.84 -16.47
C LEU A 132 19.26 -8.55 -17.28
N ALA A 133 20.47 -8.80 -16.74
CA ALA A 133 21.75 -8.46 -17.38
C ALA A 133 21.88 -9.03 -18.80
N GLN A 134 21.46 -10.29 -19.03
CA GLN A 134 21.51 -10.96 -20.32
C GLN A 134 20.57 -10.35 -21.38
N TRP A 135 19.55 -9.57 -20.92
CA TRP A 135 18.54 -8.96 -21.79
C TRP A 135 18.88 -7.53 -22.20
N ARG A 136 19.99 -6.96 -21.69
CA ARG A 136 20.37 -5.55 -21.88
C ARG A 136 20.42 -5.08 -23.34
N LEU A 137 20.78 -5.99 -24.27
CA LEU A 137 20.91 -5.69 -25.70
C LEU A 137 19.67 -6.14 -26.51
N ARG A 138 18.70 -6.80 -25.87
CA ARG A 138 17.43 -7.19 -26.49
C ARG A 138 16.48 -6.02 -26.56
N ARG A 139 15.53 -6.09 -27.46
CA ARG A 139 14.46 -5.09 -27.57
C ARG A 139 13.45 -5.28 -26.45
N VAL A 140 12.80 -4.19 -26.03
CA VAL A 140 11.79 -4.23 -24.98
C VAL A 140 10.61 -5.12 -25.36
N ASP A 141 10.21 -5.17 -26.65
CA ASP A 141 9.09 -6.01 -27.12
C ASP A 141 9.42 -7.53 -27.13
N GLU A 142 10.68 -7.92 -26.99
CA GLU A 142 11.10 -9.32 -26.84
C GLU A 142 11.00 -9.82 -25.39
N LEU A 143 10.74 -8.95 -24.41
CA LEU A 143 10.66 -9.28 -23.00
C LEU A 143 9.25 -9.74 -22.61
N SER A 144 9.18 -10.67 -21.63
CA SER A 144 7.92 -11.00 -20.99
C SER A 144 7.30 -9.78 -20.29
N LYS A 145 6.00 -9.83 -20.02
CA LYS A 145 5.28 -8.76 -19.30
C LYS A 145 5.95 -8.41 -17.95
N GLY A 146 6.37 -9.42 -17.17
CA GLY A 146 7.04 -9.21 -15.89
C GLY A 146 8.43 -8.59 -16.04
N MET A 147 9.19 -8.98 -17.08
CA MET A 147 10.49 -8.36 -17.37
C MET A 147 10.33 -6.90 -17.82
N GLN A 148 9.33 -6.59 -18.64
CA GLN A 148 9.00 -5.20 -19.01
C GLN A 148 8.67 -4.35 -17.78
N GLN A 149 7.91 -4.90 -16.83
CA GLN A 149 7.58 -4.24 -15.55
C GLN A 149 8.86 -3.91 -14.75
N LYS A 150 9.80 -4.86 -14.66
CA LYS A 150 11.10 -4.61 -14.02
C LYS A 150 11.90 -3.51 -14.72
N VAL A 151 11.94 -3.51 -16.06
CA VAL A 151 12.63 -2.46 -16.83
C VAL A 151 11.98 -1.09 -16.59
N GLN A 152 10.66 -1.03 -16.55
CA GLN A 152 9.94 0.20 -16.24
C GLN A 152 10.21 0.69 -14.80
N PHE A 153 10.27 -0.24 -13.84
CA PHE A 153 10.67 0.08 -12.48
C PHE A 153 12.12 0.63 -12.42
N ILE A 154 13.07 0.00 -13.13
CA ILE A 154 14.45 0.51 -13.21
C ILE A 154 14.45 1.95 -13.72
N SER A 155 13.69 2.26 -14.78
CA SER A 155 13.63 3.64 -15.30
C SER A 155 13.10 4.64 -14.26
N THR A 156 12.27 4.19 -13.34
CA THR A 156 11.68 5.00 -12.27
C THR A 156 12.69 5.34 -11.16
N VAL A 157 13.64 4.43 -10.87
CA VAL A 157 14.59 4.57 -9.76
C VAL A 157 15.98 5.01 -10.21
N LEU A 158 16.26 5.01 -11.51
CA LEU A 158 17.58 5.19 -12.10
C LEU A 158 18.27 6.52 -11.70
N HIS A 159 17.48 7.59 -11.56
CA HIS A 159 17.96 8.93 -11.20
C HIS A 159 18.05 9.15 -9.68
N ASP A 160 17.79 8.10 -8.86
CA ASP A 160 17.91 8.13 -7.40
C ASP A 160 16.93 9.13 -6.72
N PRO A 161 15.65 9.11 -7.06
CA PRO A 161 14.67 10.07 -6.55
C PRO A 161 14.50 10.02 -5.03
N ASP A 162 13.99 11.12 -4.45
CA ASP A 162 13.63 11.20 -3.02
C ASP A 162 12.25 10.57 -2.75
N LEU A 163 11.33 10.72 -3.72
CA LEU A 163 9.96 10.20 -3.67
C LEU A 163 9.71 9.26 -4.86
N LEU A 164 9.22 8.08 -4.57
CA LEU A 164 8.74 7.11 -5.55
C LEU A 164 7.21 7.07 -5.50
N VAL A 165 6.57 7.27 -6.64
CA VAL A 165 5.11 7.14 -6.82
C VAL A 165 4.88 5.97 -7.76
N LEU A 166 4.32 4.88 -7.22
CA LEU A 166 4.18 3.60 -7.92
C LEU A 166 2.70 3.22 -8.04
N ASP A 167 2.18 3.21 -9.26
CA ASP A 167 0.78 2.83 -9.51
C ASP A 167 0.70 1.34 -9.88
N GLU A 168 0.10 0.53 -9.01
CA GLU A 168 -0.02 -0.94 -9.11
C GLU A 168 1.32 -1.65 -9.47
N PRO A 169 2.41 -1.42 -8.73
CA PRO A 169 3.76 -1.82 -9.15
C PRO A 169 3.95 -3.33 -9.30
N PHE A 170 3.14 -4.13 -8.65
CA PHE A 170 3.25 -5.60 -8.63
C PHE A 170 2.29 -6.29 -9.58
N SER A 171 1.49 -5.53 -10.34
CA SER A 171 0.51 -6.07 -11.27
C SER A 171 1.18 -6.85 -12.42
N GLY A 172 0.69 -8.07 -12.67
CA GLY A 172 1.17 -8.92 -13.76
C GLY A 172 2.55 -9.54 -13.53
N LEU A 173 3.08 -9.52 -12.31
CA LEU A 173 4.26 -10.26 -11.90
C LEU A 173 3.85 -11.63 -11.34
N ASP A 174 4.67 -12.64 -11.60
CA ASP A 174 4.59 -13.92 -10.89
C ASP A 174 5.07 -13.77 -9.42
N PRO A 175 4.80 -14.74 -8.55
CA PRO A 175 5.14 -14.64 -7.12
C PRO A 175 6.62 -14.37 -6.84
N VAL A 176 7.53 -14.99 -7.61
CA VAL A 176 8.99 -14.82 -7.42
C VAL A 176 9.41 -13.41 -7.78
N ASN A 177 8.97 -12.91 -8.94
CA ASN A 177 9.27 -11.55 -9.37
C ASN A 177 8.60 -10.49 -8.47
N THR A 178 7.40 -10.78 -7.96
CA THR A 178 6.73 -9.95 -6.96
C THR A 178 7.58 -9.81 -5.69
N GLN A 179 8.16 -10.91 -5.19
CA GLN A 179 9.00 -10.86 -3.99
C GLN A 179 10.28 -10.03 -4.23
N VAL A 180 10.96 -10.25 -5.34
CA VAL A 180 12.15 -9.46 -5.72
C VAL A 180 11.84 -7.96 -5.77
N MET A 181 10.71 -7.59 -6.35
CA MET A 181 10.29 -6.18 -6.39
C MET A 181 9.97 -5.61 -5.01
N LYS A 182 9.31 -6.39 -4.13
CA LYS A 182 9.03 -5.99 -2.75
C LYS A 182 10.32 -5.77 -1.97
N ASP A 183 11.26 -6.69 -2.05
CA ASP A 183 12.56 -6.58 -1.39
C ASP A 183 13.30 -5.32 -1.86
N THR A 184 13.24 -5.02 -3.17
CA THR A 184 13.83 -3.81 -3.74
C THR A 184 13.18 -2.54 -3.21
N VAL A 185 11.84 -2.51 -3.07
CA VAL A 185 11.10 -1.38 -2.47
C VAL A 185 11.51 -1.18 -1.00
N LEU A 186 11.62 -2.27 -0.23
CA LEU A 186 12.08 -2.23 1.16
C LEU A 186 13.52 -1.70 1.28
N ASP A 187 14.41 -2.10 0.36
CA ASP A 187 15.79 -1.60 0.35
C ASP A 187 15.87 -0.11 0.02
N LEU A 188 15.06 0.37 -0.92
CA LEU A 188 14.96 1.80 -1.22
C LEU A 188 14.47 2.59 0.00
N ARG A 189 13.48 2.07 0.72
CA ARG A 189 13.01 2.67 1.98
C ARG A 189 14.13 2.71 3.04
N ARG A 190 14.88 1.63 3.22
CA ARG A 190 16.03 1.58 4.15
C ARG A 190 17.10 2.61 3.81
N ARG A 191 17.24 2.98 2.55
CA ARG A 191 18.12 4.07 2.07
C ARG A 191 17.51 5.46 2.25
N GLY A 192 16.37 5.58 2.96
CA GLY A 192 15.73 6.85 3.26
C GLY A 192 14.78 7.38 2.19
N LYS A 193 14.47 6.58 1.16
CA LYS A 193 13.51 6.99 0.13
C LYS A 193 12.08 6.91 0.67
N THR A 194 11.21 7.81 0.21
CA THR A 194 9.77 7.75 0.49
C THR A 194 9.07 7.06 -0.68
N ILE A 195 8.17 6.15 -0.37
CA ILE A 195 7.45 5.38 -1.39
C ILE A 195 5.94 5.54 -1.16
N LEU A 196 5.25 6.12 -2.14
CA LEU A 196 3.80 6.05 -2.26
C LEU A 196 3.48 4.99 -3.29
N PHE A 197 2.75 3.94 -2.93
CA PHE A 197 2.25 3.00 -3.93
C PHE A 197 0.75 2.77 -3.80
N SER A 198 0.11 2.59 -4.95
CA SER A 198 -1.29 2.20 -5.00
C SER A 198 -1.42 0.69 -5.16
N THR A 199 -2.44 0.12 -4.55
CA THR A 199 -2.87 -1.25 -4.83
C THR A 199 -4.32 -1.50 -4.40
N HIS A 200 -4.96 -2.48 -5.05
CA HIS A 200 -6.23 -3.04 -4.62
C HIS A 200 -6.06 -4.33 -3.79
N ILE A 201 -4.81 -4.84 -3.67
CA ILE A 201 -4.49 -6.07 -2.94
C ILE A 201 -4.05 -5.73 -1.52
N MET A 202 -4.98 -5.84 -0.57
CA MET A 202 -4.78 -5.47 0.84
C MET A 202 -3.60 -6.20 1.50
N GLU A 203 -3.40 -7.48 1.17
CA GLU A 203 -2.29 -8.28 1.71
C GLU A 203 -0.90 -7.77 1.30
N GLN A 204 -0.79 -7.17 0.11
CA GLN A 204 0.48 -6.57 -0.33
C GLN A 204 0.82 -5.34 0.51
N ALA A 205 -0.18 -4.50 0.77
CA ALA A 205 -0.03 -3.32 1.60
C ALA A 205 0.29 -3.69 3.05
N GLU A 206 -0.38 -4.70 3.58
CA GLU A 206 -0.17 -5.18 4.95
C GLU A 206 1.26 -5.64 5.22
N LYS A 207 1.95 -6.15 4.18
CA LYS A 207 3.35 -6.62 4.27
C LYS A 207 4.39 -5.52 4.04
N LEU A 208 4.00 -4.39 3.45
CA LEU A 208 4.95 -3.36 3.01
C LEU A 208 4.75 -2.01 3.69
N CYS A 209 3.48 -1.63 3.95
CA CYS A 209 3.17 -0.28 4.42
C CYS A 209 3.45 -0.08 5.90
N GLU A 210 3.99 1.07 6.23
CA GLU A 210 4.04 1.60 7.60
C GLU A 210 2.82 2.48 7.87
N GLN A 211 2.39 3.20 6.83
CA GLN A 211 1.20 4.05 6.85
C GLN A 211 0.38 3.82 5.59
N LEU A 212 -0.90 4.06 5.66
CA LEU A 212 -1.77 3.88 4.52
C LEU A 212 -3.04 4.74 4.59
N CYS A 213 -3.61 4.97 3.43
CA CYS A 213 -4.96 5.52 3.27
C CYS A 213 -5.80 4.53 2.46
N ILE A 214 -6.98 4.19 2.96
CA ILE A 214 -7.97 3.42 2.21
C ILE A 214 -9.00 4.39 1.64
N ILE A 215 -9.21 4.31 0.33
CA ILE A 215 -10.20 5.12 -0.38
C ILE A 215 -11.25 4.23 -1.05
N ALA A 216 -12.48 4.71 -1.06
CA ALA A 216 -13.56 4.10 -1.83
C ALA A 216 -14.49 5.20 -2.37
N ARG A 217 -14.93 5.05 -3.62
CA ARG A 217 -15.82 6.03 -4.30
C ARG A 217 -15.30 7.47 -4.22
N GLY A 218 -14.00 7.64 -4.39
CA GLY A 218 -13.32 8.94 -4.36
C GLY A 218 -13.11 9.53 -2.96
N ARG A 219 -13.56 8.89 -1.89
CA ARG A 219 -13.47 9.40 -0.51
C ARG A 219 -12.54 8.58 0.36
N LYS A 220 -11.88 9.26 1.28
CA LYS A 220 -11.05 8.64 2.31
C LYS A 220 -11.93 7.93 3.35
N LEU A 221 -11.67 6.65 3.59
CA LEU A 221 -12.32 5.87 4.64
C LEU A 221 -11.49 5.86 5.91
N VAL A 222 -10.19 5.61 5.78
CA VAL A 222 -9.25 5.56 6.91
C VAL A 222 -7.88 6.02 6.43
N ASP A 223 -7.08 6.59 7.32
CA ASP A 223 -5.74 7.12 7.06
C ASP A 223 -4.92 7.09 8.35
N GLY A 224 -3.69 6.60 8.28
CA GLY A 224 -2.80 6.56 9.43
C GLY A 224 -1.79 5.41 9.41
N ALA A 225 -1.13 5.19 10.55
CA ALA A 225 -0.23 4.06 10.74
C ALA A 225 -1.00 2.74 10.67
N LEU A 226 -0.43 1.73 10.00
CA LEU A 226 -1.06 0.41 9.85
C LEU A 226 -1.40 -0.21 11.21
N SER A 227 -0.48 -0.10 12.18
CA SER A 227 -0.69 -0.59 13.55
C SER A 227 -1.88 0.07 14.26
N ASP A 228 -2.04 1.40 14.09
CA ASP A 228 -3.15 2.12 14.70
C ASP A 228 -4.48 1.78 14.04
N ILE A 229 -4.50 1.67 12.71
CA ILE A 229 -5.69 1.26 11.95
C ILE A 229 -6.13 -0.13 12.40
N LYS A 230 -5.21 -1.08 12.50
CA LYS A 230 -5.50 -2.43 12.98
C LYS A 230 -6.01 -2.43 14.43
N ARG A 231 -5.40 -1.63 15.29
CA ARG A 231 -5.83 -1.50 16.70
C ARG A 231 -7.23 -0.89 16.85
N ILE A 232 -7.52 0.17 16.07
CA ILE A 232 -8.82 0.88 16.14
C ILE A 232 -9.96 0.04 15.56
N HIS A 233 -9.70 -0.63 14.43
CA HIS A 233 -10.70 -1.46 13.74
C HIS A 233 -10.57 -2.94 14.11
N GLY A 234 -9.58 -3.29 14.94
CA GLY A 234 -9.38 -4.63 15.46
C GLY A 234 -10.55 -5.00 16.36
N GLY A 235 -11.40 -5.91 15.92
CA GLY A 235 -12.18 -6.68 16.84
C GLY A 235 -11.22 -7.46 17.73
N HIS A 236 -11.49 -7.50 19.02
CA HIS A 236 -10.72 -8.31 19.96
C HIS A 236 -10.97 -9.80 19.66
N HIS A 237 -10.33 -10.34 18.62
CA HIS A 237 -10.39 -11.76 18.28
C HIS A 237 -9.19 -12.49 18.87
N LEU A 238 -9.47 -13.51 19.64
CA LEU A 238 -8.47 -14.32 20.29
C LEU A 238 -8.61 -15.76 19.82
N VAL A 239 -7.53 -16.36 19.34
CA VAL A 239 -7.47 -17.79 19.02
C VAL A 239 -6.75 -18.52 20.14
N ILE A 240 -7.41 -19.51 20.72
CA ILE A 240 -6.87 -20.32 21.83
C ILE A 240 -6.84 -21.76 21.40
N GLY A 241 -5.66 -22.38 21.41
CA GLY A 241 -5.48 -23.80 21.22
C GLY A 241 -5.35 -24.49 22.57
N PHE A 242 -5.83 -25.74 22.69
CA PHE A 242 -5.82 -26.50 23.91
C PHE A 242 -5.02 -27.78 23.74
N ASP A 243 -4.25 -28.14 24.81
CA ASP A 243 -3.69 -29.45 25.00
C ASP A 243 -4.68 -30.30 25.83
N GLY A 244 -5.58 -31.02 25.15
CA GLY A 244 -6.65 -31.77 25.78
C GLY A 244 -8.04 -31.13 25.62
N SER A 245 -8.91 -31.30 26.61
CA SER A 245 -10.30 -30.82 26.56
C SER A 245 -10.42 -29.36 26.95
N ALA A 246 -11.22 -28.60 26.18
CA ALA A 246 -11.59 -27.20 26.47
C ALA A 246 -12.48 -27.07 27.72
N GLY A 247 -12.84 -28.14 28.41
CA GLY A 247 -13.80 -28.11 29.51
C GLY A 247 -13.47 -27.15 30.65
N ALA A 248 -12.18 -26.99 31.00
CA ALA A 248 -11.74 -26.03 32.00
C ALA A 248 -11.91 -24.58 31.57
N ALA A 249 -11.93 -24.32 30.27
CA ALA A 249 -12.07 -22.95 29.69
C ALA A 249 -13.53 -22.51 29.58
N GLN A 250 -14.50 -23.41 29.65
CA GLN A 250 -15.93 -23.11 29.42
C GLN A 250 -16.50 -22.01 30.34
N GLN A 251 -16.04 -21.96 31.61
CA GLN A 251 -16.46 -20.91 32.53
C GLN A 251 -15.97 -19.52 32.07
N VAL A 252 -14.76 -19.44 31.51
CA VAL A 252 -14.22 -18.19 30.97
C VAL A 252 -14.95 -17.81 29.70
N PHE A 253 -15.29 -18.77 28.85
CA PHE A 253 -16.04 -18.55 27.60
C PHE A 253 -17.48 -18.10 27.85
N ALA A 254 -18.09 -18.53 28.95
CA ALA A 254 -19.45 -18.14 29.31
C ALA A 254 -19.56 -16.71 29.90
N ASP A 255 -18.45 -16.08 30.30
CA ASP A 255 -18.48 -14.73 30.88
C ASP A 255 -18.65 -13.68 29.78
N ARG A 256 -19.90 -13.26 29.57
CA ARG A 256 -20.31 -12.26 28.57
C ARG A 256 -19.72 -10.86 28.79
N ARG A 257 -19.14 -10.58 29.94
CA ARG A 257 -18.44 -9.30 30.21
C ARG A 257 -17.09 -9.23 29.52
N VAL A 258 -16.48 -10.38 29.20
CA VAL A 258 -15.16 -10.46 28.56
C VAL A 258 -15.20 -11.14 27.19
N VAL A 259 -16.18 -12.02 26.95
CA VAL A 259 -16.33 -12.77 25.69
C VAL A 259 -17.71 -12.51 25.09
N LYS A 260 -17.73 -11.87 23.92
CA LYS A 260 -18.97 -11.58 23.17
C LYS A 260 -19.48 -12.78 22.39
N LYS A 261 -18.57 -13.51 21.72
CA LYS A 261 -18.87 -14.69 20.92
C LYS A 261 -17.76 -15.73 21.07
N VAL A 262 -18.14 -17.01 20.99
CA VAL A 262 -17.23 -18.15 20.99
C VAL A 262 -17.60 -19.04 19.82
N ASP A 263 -16.60 -19.37 19.00
CA ASP A 263 -16.67 -20.41 18.00
C ASP A 263 -15.69 -21.52 18.44
N ASP A 264 -16.25 -22.61 19.03
CA ASP A 264 -15.48 -23.72 19.58
C ASP A 264 -15.33 -24.84 18.55
N TYR A 265 -14.08 -25.20 18.22
CA TYR A 265 -13.72 -26.23 17.25
C TYR A 265 -13.14 -27.48 17.95
N GLY A 266 -13.21 -27.58 19.28
CA GLY A 266 -12.76 -28.70 20.10
C GLY A 266 -11.28 -28.66 20.47
N GLN A 267 -10.36 -28.57 19.50
CA GLN A 267 -8.93 -28.41 19.73
C GLN A 267 -8.48 -26.97 19.84
N PHE A 268 -9.26 -26.06 19.31
CA PHE A 268 -9.07 -24.62 19.44
C PHE A 268 -10.42 -23.91 19.49
N ALA A 269 -10.43 -22.71 20.03
CA ALA A 269 -11.60 -21.84 20.04
C ALA A 269 -11.21 -20.44 19.52
N GLU A 270 -12.11 -19.82 18.79
CA GLU A 270 -12.03 -18.41 18.40
C GLU A 270 -13.01 -17.61 19.26
N LEU A 271 -12.47 -16.60 19.94
CA LEU A 271 -13.25 -15.73 20.81
C LEU A 271 -13.34 -14.33 20.20
N GLU A 272 -14.54 -13.78 20.13
CA GLU A 272 -14.74 -12.34 19.96
C GLU A 272 -14.87 -11.72 21.35
N LEU A 273 -13.93 -10.87 21.73
CA LEU A 273 -13.90 -10.26 23.05
C LEU A 273 -14.91 -9.09 23.12
N ALA A 274 -15.42 -8.84 24.32
CA ALA A 274 -16.24 -7.65 24.58
C ALA A 274 -15.39 -6.37 24.47
N ALA A 275 -16.04 -5.24 24.17
CA ALA A 275 -15.36 -3.95 24.07
C ALA A 275 -14.66 -3.61 25.40
N GLY A 276 -13.35 -3.31 25.32
CA GLY A 276 -12.52 -3.02 26.48
C GLY A 276 -12.04 -4.23 27.27
N ALA A 277 -12.34 -5.45 26.84
CA ALA A 277 -11.80 -6.67 27.48
C ALA A 277 -10.30 -6.82 27.18
N ASP A 278 -9.54 -7.11 28.22
CA ASP A 278 -8.09 -7.34 28.12
C ASP A 278 -7.80 -8.83 27.91
N ALA A 279 -7.13 -9.15 26.81
CA ALA A 279 -6.71 -10.50 26.48
C ALA A 279 -5.80 -11.12 27.57
N GLN A 280 -4.98 -10.31 28.25
CA GLN A 280 -4.11 -10.78 29.34
C GLN A 280 -4.92 -11.27 30.54
N VAL A 281 -6.03 -10.62 30.87
CA VAL A 281 -6.94 -11.05 31.93
C VAL A 281 -7.58 -12.38 31.55
N ILE A 282 -7.92 -12.58 30.28
CA ILE A 282 -8.47 -13.85 29.80
C ILE A 282 -7.43 -14.96 29.90
N LEU A 283 -6.18 -14.70 29.49
CA LEU A 283 -5.08 -15.65 29.63
C LEU A 283 -4.90 -16.07 31.07
N GLN A 284 -4.84 -15.11 32.01
CA GLN A 284 -4.69 -15.40 33.44
C GLN A 284 -5.83 -16.27 33.98
N ARG A 285 -7.07 -15.98 33.59
CA ARG A 285 -8.24 -16.78 34.00
C ARG A 285 -8.23 -18.20 33.43
N LEU A 286 -7.80 -18.35 32.16
CA LEU A 286 -7.66 -19.67 31.54
C LEU A 286 -6.61 -20.50 32.23
N VAL A 287 -5.45 -19.94 32.55
CA VAL A 287 -4.39 -20.63 33.31
C VAL A 287 -4.89 -20.95 34.71
N ALA A 288 -5.56 -20.04 35.39
CA ALA A 288 -6.12 -20.26 36.72
C ALA A 288 -7.21 -21.34 36.75
N SER A 289 -7.96 -21.52 35.65
CA SER A 289 -8.95 -22.61 35.52
C SER A 289 -8.31 -24.02 35.31
N GLY A 290 -6.98 -24.10 35.18
CA GLY A 290 -6.25 -25.34 34.91
C GLY A 290 -6.24 -25.73 33.43
N ALA A 291 -6.66 -24.86 32.52
CA ALA A 291 -6.60 -25.10 31.08
C ALA A 291 -5.14 -25.18 30.63
N ARG A 292 -4.78 -26.21 29.88
CA ARG A 292 -3.47 -26.32 29.21
C ARG A 292 -3.60 -25.72 27.81
N LEU A 293 -2.90 -24.58 27.59
CA LEU A 293 -2.94 -23.88 26.33
C LEU A 293 -1.76 -24.28 25.47
N SER A 294 -2.01 -24.67 24.22
CA SER A 294 -1.00 -24.90 23.19
C SER A 294 -0.79 -23.63 22.31
N ARG A 295 -1.80 -22.74 22.29
CA ARG A 295 -1.80 -21.53 21.49
C ARG A 295 -2.62 -20.43 22.17
N PHE A 296 -2.11 -19.19 22.12
CA PHE A 296 -2.82 -18.00 22.56
C PHE A 296 -2.42 -16.82 21.67
N ASP A 297 -3.21 -16.57 20.64
CA ASP A 297 -2.93 -15.53 19.65
C ASP A 297 -4.03 -14.49 19.65
N LEU A 298 -3.65 -13.24 19.92
CA LEU A 298 -4.51 -12.10 19.67
C LEU A 298 -4.49 -11.80 18.17
N MET A 299 -5.59 -12.09 17.50
CA MET A 299 -5.74 -11.90 16.06
C MET A 299 -5.99 -10.43 15.75
N GLU A 300 -5.03 -9.81 15.12
CA GLU A 300 -5.28 -8.53 14.46
C GLU A 300 -6.10 -8.76 13.18
N PRO A 301 -7.11 -7.93 12.91
CA PRO A 301 -7.88 -8.05 11.68
C PRO A 301 -6.98 -7.79 10.48
N SER A 302 -7.20 -8.52 9.40
CA SER A 302 -6.58 -8.19 8.13
C SER A 302 -7.13 -6.87 7.58
N LEU A 303 -6.33 -6.15 6.79
CA LEU A 303 -6.82 -4.95 6.09
C LEU A 303 -8.04 -5.24 5.22
N ASN A 304 -8.13 -6.45 4.66
CA ASN A 304 -9.27 -6.87 3.87
C ASN A 304 -10.56 -6.90 4.72
N LYS A 305 -10.49 -7.43 5.95
CA LYS A 305 -11.63 -7.43 6.88
C LYS A 305 -12.01 -6.01 7.26
N ILE A 306 -11.04 -5.17 7.62
CA ILE A 306 -11.27 -3.76 7.95
C ILE A 306 -11.97 -3.04 6.79
N PHE A 307 -11.52 -3.27 5.56
CA PHE A 307 -12.15 -2.69 4.37
C PHE A 307 -13.62 -3.13 4.21
N ILE A 308 -13.91 -4.43 4.37
CA ILE A 308 -15.27 -4.97 4.28
C ILE A 308 -16.17 -4.37 5.36
N ASP A 309 -15.65 -4.23 6.58
CA ASP A 309 -16.42 -3.66 7.72
C ASP A 309 -16.71 -2.17 7.50
N LEU A 310 -15.80 -1.42 6.87
CA LEU A 310 -15.97 0.02 6.58
C LEU A 310 -16.95 0.30 5.43
N VAL A 311 -16.96 -0.50 4.38
CA VAL A 311 -17.83 -0.28 3.20
C VAL A 311 -19.13 -1.07 3.24
N GLY A 312 -19.21 -2.07 4.12
CA GLY A 312 -20.30 -3.04 4.19
C GLY A 312 -20.15 -4.19 3.19
N PRO A 313 -20.67 -5.40 3.53
CA PRO A 313 -20.42 -6.62 2.74
C PRO A 313 -20.99 -6.56 1.31
N GLU A 314 -22.13 -5.90 1.11
CA GLU A 314 -22.74 -5.75 -0.23
C GLU A 314 -21.96 -4.76 -1.10
N ALA A 315 -21.55 -3.62 -0.54
CA ALA A 315 -20.75 -2.64 -1.23
C ALA A 315 -19.33 -3.18 -1.53
N ALA A 316 -18.74 -3.96 -0.63
CA ALA A 316 -17.47 -4.62 -0.85
C ALA A 316 -17.52 -5.63 -2.00
N ARG A 317 -18.61 -6.43 -2.09
CA ARG A 317 -18.82 -7.37 -3.22
C ARG A 317 -19.00 -6.66 -4.56
N ALA A 318 -19.78 -5.55 -4.59
CA ALA A 318 -19.99 -4.77 -5.79
C ALA A 318 -18.69 -4.11 -6.30
N VAL A 319 -17.83 -3.71 -5.38
CA VAL A 319 -16.58 -3.00 -5.62
C VAL A 319 -15.42 -3.97 -5.96
N MET A 320 -15.49 -5.22 -5.50
CA MET A 320 -14.46 -6.26 -5.77
C MET A 320 -14.74 -7.09 -7.04
N ARG A 321 -15.89 -6.91 -7.71
CA ARG A 321 -16.15 -7.60 -8.99
C ARG A 321 -15.20 -7.08 -10.07
N PRO A 322 -14.50 -7.96 -10.82
CA PRO A 322 -13.71 -7.54 -11.96
C PRO A 322 -14.62 -6.97 -13.06
N GLU A 323 -14.18 -5.88 -13.70
CA GLU A 323 -14.93 -5.13 -14.74
C GLU A 323 -15.33 -5.95 -15.99
N GLY A 324 -15.03 -7.25 -16.04
CA GLY A 324 -15.33 -8.13 -17.19
C GLY A 324 -16.74 -8.71 -17.25
N GLU A 325 -17.55 -8.62 -16.18
CA GLU A 325 -18.90 -9.23 -16.16
C GLU A 325 -20.04 -8.23 -16.40
N ALA A 326 -19.80 -6.92 -16.28
CA ALA A 326 -20.83 -5.89 -16.49
C ALA A 326 -21.16 -5.63 -17.98
N ALA A 327 -20.40 -6.18 -18.92
CA ALA A 327 -20.62 -6.00 -20.37
C ALA A 327 -21.36 -7.18 -21.02
N ARG A 328 -21.90 -8.13 -20.24
CA ARG A 328 -22.59 -9.33 -20.75
C ARG A 328 -24.00 -9.54 -20.14
N ALA A 329 -24.59 -8.51 -19.57
CA ALA A 329 -26.00 -8.55 -19.13
C ALA A 329 -26.85 -7.53 -19.87
#